data_d5479a503f958d1f5c8d9eb09909d56c
#
_entry.id   d5479a503f958d1f5c8d9eb09909d56c
#
_cell.length_a   1.000
_cell.length_b   1.000
_cell.length_c   1.000
_cell.angle_alpha   90.00
_cell.angle_beta   90.00
_cell.angle_gamma   90.00
#
_symmetry.space_group_name_H-M   'P 1'
#
loop_
_entity.id
_entity.type
_entity.pdbx_description
1 polymer ?
#
loop_
_entity_poly.entity_id
_entity_poly.type
_entity_poly.pdbx_seq_one_letter_code
_entity_poly.pdbx_strand_id
1 'polypeptide(L)'
;MSELATCRRGRAALRLDPGLPDRLGIPAFTDFQDLVRDWRNCDDPDDREEFRSGIVSAVLAWLARHPDPESSSAWTSDDLATLRAQLAGNIVLTQTTEASSPILRVVSPETSWLNADDGNSDETSHLNRRVTLATHMEAVGARADGVARRLGLPEPVRQTVTDAARWHDLGKVDQRFQAMLFGGDPIRAELADEPLAKSGMPPGDRQQYRRARQLSGLPRGARHEAWSEVLVAEYLAELTEPYPGDPELLRHLVASHHGHARPFLPPVLDTGEHTLEAVVDGIQVVSALPTSVRLSDAERFSRLNARYGRWGLALLEAIVRCADMTVSSEGS
;
A
#
# COMPACT_ATOMS: atom_id res chain seq x y z
N MET A 1 -0.83 8.56 -22.94
CA MET A 1 -0.68 7.88 -21.64
C MET A 1 0.80 7.74 -21.41
N SER A 2 1.34 8.30 -20.35
CA SER A 2 2.78 8.26 -20.11
C SER A 2 3.22 6.82 -19.88
N GLU A 3 4.28 6.41 -20.57
CA GLU A 3 4.87 5.08 -20.49
C GLU A 3 5.67 4.84 -19.20
N LEU A 4 5.89 5.87 -18.42
CA LEU A 4 6.21 5.76 -17.00
C LEU A 4 4.99 5.21 -16.29
N ALA A 5 4.95 3.89 -16.11
CA ALA A 5 3.95 3.27 -15.26
C ALA A 5 4.08 3.87 -13.87
N THR A 6 3.14 4.73 -13.55
CA THR A 6 2.82 5.30 -12.25
C THR A 6 3.88 5.18 -11.18
N CYS A 7 4.53 6.29 -10.93
CA CYS A 7 5.36 6.51 -9.76
C CYS A 7 4.51 6.33 -8.48
N ARG A 8 4.41 5.11 -7.97
CA ARG A 8 3.96 4.89 -6.60
C ARG A 8 5.16 5.09 -5.69
N ARG A 9 5.13 6.12 -4.86
CA ARG A 9 6.14 6.43 -3.84
C ARG A 9 7.56 6.70 -4.41
N GLY A 10 7.67 7.53 -5.45
CA GLY A 10 8.98 7.91 -5.99
C GLY A 10 9.73 6.81 -6.73
N ARG A 11 9.05 5.75 -7.20
CA ARG A 11 9.66 4.65 -7.95
C ARG A 11 9.27 4.71 -9.41
N ALA A 12 10.26 4.72 -10.28
CA ALA A 12 10.05 4.55 -11.70
C ALA A 12 9.95 3.05 -12.04
N ALA A 13 9.04 2.68 -12.92
CA ALA A 13 9.01 1.37 -13.56
C ALA A 13 9.07 1.58 -15.07
N LEU A 14 10.07 0.99 -15.70
CA LEU A 14 10.22 1.01 -17.14
C LEU A 14 9.64 -0.28 -17.73
N ARG A 15 8.70 -0.16 -18.65
CA ARG A 15 8.16 -1.30 -19.36
C ARG A 15 9.07 -1.61 -20.54
N LEU A 16 9.67 -2.80 -20.51
CA LEU A 16 10.51 -3.32 -21.57
C LEU A 16 9.66 -4.10 -22.56
N ASP A 17 9.41 -3.54 -23.71
CA ASP A 17 8.75 -4.22 -24.83
C ASP A 17 9.47 -3.89 -26.16
N PRO A 18 9.19 -4.66 -27.25
CA PRO A 18 9.87 -4.48 -28.51
C PRO A 18 9.76 -3.07 -29.14
N GLY A 19 8.69 -2.33 -28.80
CA GLY A 19 8.48 -0.98 -29.30
C GLY A 19 9.10 0.11 -28.41
N LEU A 20 9.77 -0.25 -27.31
CA LEU A 20 10.38 0.72 -26.41
C LEU A 20 11.42 1.62 -27.09
N PRO A 21 12.33 1.12 -27.94
CA PRO A 21 13.29 1.96 -28.65
C PRO A 21 12.62 3.02 -29.51
N ASP A 22 11.60 2.65 -30.28
CA ASP A 22 10.87 3.57 -31.15
C ASP A 22 10.16 4.66 -30.35
N ARG A 23 9.54 4.30 -29.22
CA ARG A 23 8.83 5.24 -28.34
C ARG A 23 9.77 6.20 -27.62
N LEU A 24 11.01 5.81 -27.42
CA LEU A 24 12.04 6.67 -26.82
C LEU A 24 12.85 7.46 -27.87
N GLY A 25 12.54 7.28 -29.16
CA GLY A 25 13.28 7.94 -30.23
C GLY A 25 14.72 7.45 -30.41
N ILE A 26 14.99 6.17 -30.14
CA ILE A 26 16.34 5.61 -30.06
C ILE A 26 16.52 4.54 -31.12
N PRO A 27 17.73 4.47 -31.77
CA PRO A 27 18.04 3.41 -32.73
C PRO A 27 17.91 2.01 -32.12
N ALA A 28 17.40 1.08 -32.91
CA ALA A 28 17.06 -0.28 -32.53
C ALA A 28 18.10 -0.97 -31.63
N PHE A 29 17.63 -1.49 -30.53
CA PHE A 29 18.37 -2.22 -29.50
C PHE A 29 18.25 -3.72 -29.79
N THR A 30 18.91 -4.19 -30.85
CA THR A 30 18.76 -5.57 -31.34
C THR A 30 19.14 -6.59 -30.26
N ASP A 31 20.28 -6.36 -29.61
CA ASP A 31 20.77 -7.25 -28.54
C ASP A 31 19.88 -7.25 -27.30
N PHE A 32 19.21 -6.15 -27.02
CA PHE A 32 18.31 -6.02 -25.88
C PHE A 32 17.02 -6.82 -26.06
N GLN A 33 16.46 -6.81 -27.26
CA GLN A 33 15.26 -7.61 -27.57
C GLN A 33 15.54 -9.11 -27.46
N ASP A 34 16.73 -9.54 -27.87
CA ASP A 34 17.15 -10.92 -27.75
C ASP A 34 17.34 -11.32 -26.29
N LEU A 35 18.02 -10.50 -25.49
CA LEU A 35 18.15 -10.74 -24.03
C LEU A 35 16.81 -10.83 -23.32
N VAL A 36 15.86 -9.94 -23.64
CA VAL A 36 14.51 -9.99 -23.04
C VAL A 36 13.76 -11.25 -23.45
N ARG A 37 13.87 -11.65 -24.72
CA ARG A 37 13.27 -12.90 -25.23
C ARG A 37 13.87 -14.13 -24.51
N ASP A 38 15.19 -14.18 -24.42
CA ASP A 38 15.91 -15.31 -23.84
C ASP A 38 15.64 -15.42 -22.34
N TRP A 39 15.63 -14.32 -21.61
CA TRP A 39 15.19 -14.27 -20.23
C TRP A 39 13.77 -14.78 -20.01
N ARG A 40 12.84 -14.44 -20.93
CA ARG A 40 11.44 -14.90 -20.85
C ARG A 40 11.29 -16.40 -21.06
N ASN A 41 12.10 -16.96 -21.92
CA ASN A 41 12.02 -18.36 -22.35
C ASN A 41 12.94 -19.28 -21.55
N CYS A 42 13.72 -18.75 -20.62
CA CYS A 42 14.66 -19.51 -19.82
C CYS A 42 13.97 -20.05 -18.56
N ASP A 43 14.01 -21.35 -18.37
CA ASP A 43 13.46 -22.04 -17.19
C ASP A 43 14.54 -22.29 -16.13
N ASP A 44 15.83 -22.27 -16.50
CA ASP A 44 16.94 -22.46 -15.58
C ASP A 44 17.17 -21.21 -14.72
N PRO A 45 17.20 -21.32 -13.37
CA PRO A 45 17.35 -20.17 -12.50
C PRO A 45 18.69 -19.44 -12.64
N ASP A 46 19.79 -20.15 -12.89
CA ASP A 46 21.13 -19.57 -12.97
C ASP A 46 21.31 -18.83 -14.30
N ASP A 47 20.91 -19.45 -15.41
CA ASP A 47 20.90 -18.82 -16.74
C ASP A 47 19.97 -17.61 -16.76
N ARG A 48 18.82 -17.72 -16.10
CA ARG A 48 17.85 -16.61 -15.99
C ARG A 48 18.43 -15.41 -15.26
N GLU A 49 19.24 -15.63 -14.24
CA GLU A 49 19.94 -14.57 -13.51
C GLU A 49 21.03 -13.92 -14.39
N GLU A 50 21.73 -14.69 -15.23
CA GLU A 50 22.69 -14.16 -16.19
C GLU A 50 22.02 -13.26 -17.23
N PHE A 51 20.90 -13.71 -17.84
CA PHE A 51 20.11 -12.89 -18.76
C PHE A 51 19.55 -11.63 -18.08
N ARG A 52 19.08 -11.75 -16.83
CA ARG A 52 18.65 -10.59 -16.05
C ARG A 52 19.75 -9.56 -15.89
N SER A 53 20.94 -10.02 -15.53
CA SER A 53 22.11 -9.16 -15.35
C SER A 53 22.52 -8.49 -16.66
N GLY A 54 22.44 -9.20 -17.78
CA GLY A 54 22.65 -8.68 -19.13
C GLY A 54 21.67 -7.57 -19.48
N ILE A 55 20.38 -7.76 -19.24
CA ILE A 55 19.31 -6.77 -19.48
C ILE A 55 19.57 -5.48 -18.68
N VAL A 56 19.88 -5.64 -17.37
CA VAL A 56 20.19 -4.50 -16.50
C VAL A 56 21.39 -3.72 -17.02
N SER A 57 22.47 -4.42 -17.35
CA SER A 57 23.70 -3.82 -17.87
C SER A 57 23.47 -3.09 -19.20
N ALA A 58 22.67 -3.66 -20.08
CA ALA A 58 22.30 -3.05 -21.36
C ALA A 58 21.50 -1.75 -21.17
N VAL A 59 20.52 -1.73 -20.25
CA VAL A 59 19.73 -0.52 -19.92
C VAL A 59 20.61 0.56 -19.32
N LEU A 60 21.48 0.23 -18.37
CA LEU A 60 22.42 1.19 -17.76
C LEU A 60 23.39 1.77 -18.78
N ALA A 61 23.96 0.92 -19.66
CA ALA A 61 24.87 1.35 -20.70
C ALA A 61 24.17 2.25 -21.73
N TRP A 62 22.91 1.96 -22.04
CA TRP A 62 22.12 2.79 -22.90
C TRP A 62 21.83 4.15 -22.27
N LEU A 63 21.34 4.20 -21.03
CA LEU A 63 21.11 5.45 -20.30
C LEU A 63 22.36 6.32 -20.20
N ALA A 64 23.53 5.72 -20.10
CA ALA A 64 24.79 6.44 -20.05
C ALA A 64 25.17 7.11 -21.39
N ARG A 65 24.76 6.50 -22.53
CA ARG A 65 25.09 6.99 -23.88
C ARG A 65 24.11 8.04 -24.39
N HIS A 66 22.90 8.07 -23.91
CA HIS A 66 21.83 8.96 -24.36
C HIS A 66 21.39 9.92 -23.25
N PRO A 67 22.18 10.98 -22.98
CA PRO A 67 21.93 11.92 -21.91
C PRO A 67 20.67 12.77 -22.09
N ASP A 68 20.31 13.06 -23.34
CA ASP A 68 19.18 13.93 -23.65
C ASP A 68 18.21 13.24 -24.62
N PRO A 69 16.89 13.24 -24.29
CA PRO A 69 15.87 12.78 -25.21
C PRO A 69 15.81 13.73 -26.40
N GLU A 70 15.68 13.20 -27.63
CA GLU A 70 15.35 14.03 -28.77
C GLU A 70 14.03 14.78 -28.56
N SER A 71 13.88 15.94 -29.16
CA SER A 71 12.75 16.86 -28.97
C SER A 71 11.36 16.27 -29.31
N SER A 72 11.29 15.07 -29.85
CA SER A 72 10.08 14.32 -30.16
C SER A 72 9.70 13.28 -29.08
N SER A 73 10.56 13.07 -28.08
CA SER A 73 10.31 12.11 -27.01
C SER A 73 9.29 12.66 -26.00
N ALA A 74 8.40 11.80 -25.52
CA ALA A 74 7.50 12.11 -24.40
C ALA A 74 8.23 12.22 -23.04
N TRP A 75 9.54 12.01 -23.01
CA TRP A 75 10.39 12.02 -21.83
C TRP A 75 11.21 13.31 -21.76
N THR A 76 11.29 13.90 -20.61
CA THR A 76 12.13 15.06 -20.34
C THR A 76 13.52 14.63 -19.85
N SER A 77 14.49 15.54 -19.93
CA SER A 77 15.83 15.34 -19.36
C SER A 77 15.78 15.02 -17.84
N ASP A 78 14.83 15.63 -17.13
CA ASP A 78 14.61 15.37 -15.71
C ASP A 78 14.04 13.96 -15.45
N ASP A 79 13.18 13.46 -16.32
CA ASP A 79 12.67 12.07 -16.25
C ASP A 79 13.82 11.06 -16.40
N LEU A 80 14.73 11.30 -17.35
CA LEU A 80 15.89 10.43 -17.57
C LEU A 80 16.92 10.54 -16.44
N ALA A 81 17.15 11.74 -15.90
CA ALA A 81 18.01 11.93 -14.74
C ALA A 81 17.46 11.21 -13.50
N THR A 82 16.16 11.30 -13.28
CA THR A 82 15.45 10.59 -12.21
C THR A 82 15.55 9.07 -12.40
N LEU A 83 15.30 8.59 -13.62
CA LEU A 83 15.42 7.16 -13.94
C LEU A 83 16.84 6.64 -13.71
N ARG A 84 17.87 7.38 -14.12
CA ARG A 84 19.28 7.03 -13.88
C ARG A 84 19.61 6.94 -12.40
N ALA A 85 19.22 7.96 -11.63
CA ALA A 85 19.47 7.98 -10.19
C ALA A 85 18.83 6.78 -9.50
N GLN A 86 17.63 6.39 -9.92
CA GLN A 86 16.92 5.24 -9.39
C GLN A 86 17.47 3.90 -9.89
N LEU A 87 17.98 3.83 -11.12
CA LEU A 87 18.58 2.64 -11.70
C LEU A 87 20.02 2.38 -11.19
N ALA A 88 20.67 3.35 -10.57
CA ALA A 88 21.93 3.15 -9.87
C ALA A 88 21.79 2.25 -8.61
N GLY A 89 20.56 1.97 -8.17
CA GLY A 89 20.23 1.04 -7.09
C GLY A 89 19.99 -0.39 -7.57
N ASN A 90 19.45 -1.22 -6.69
CA ASN A 90 19.09 -2.60 -7.04
C ASN A 90 17.91 -2.64 -8.01
N ILE A 91 18.09 -3.29 -9.15
CA ILE A 91 17.09 -3.44 -10.18
C ILE A 91 16.48 -4.83 -10.09
N VAL A 92 15.15 -4.91 -10.06
CA VAL A 92 14.42 -6.18 -10.10
C VAL A 92 13.59 -6.26 -11.38
N LEU A 93 13.85 -7.28 -12.19
CA LEU A 93 12.98 -7.66 -13.30
C LEU A 93 11.81 -8.49 -12.77
N THR A 94 10.60 -8.03 -13.00
CA THR A 94 9.40 -8.82 -12.70
C THR A 94 8.60 -9.02 -13.97
N GLN A 95 8.19 -10.25 -14.21
CA GLN A 95 7.21 -10.58 -15.24
C GLN A 95 5.84 -10.60 -14.59
N THR A 96 4.91 -9.80 -15.09
CA THR A 96 3.50 -9.92 -14.70
C THR A 96 2.82 -10.92 -15.62
N THR A 97 2.03 -11.82 -15.07
CA THR A 97 1.29 -12.86 -15.82
C THR A 97 0.29 -12.30 -16.83
N GLU A 98 -0.11 -11.03 -16.67
CA GLU A 98 -1.09 -10.36 -17.52
C GLU A 98 -0.48 -9.46 -18.60
N ALA A 99 0.81 -9.17 -18.52
CA ALA A 99 1.48 -8.30 -19.48
C ALA A 99 2.30 -9.14 -20.47
N SER A 100 2.12 -8.85 -21.76
CA SER A 100 2.92 -9.45 -22.85
C SER A 100 4.41 -9.09 -22.82
N SER A 101 4.80 -8.16 -21.96
CA SER A 101 6.18 -7.66 -21.84
C SER A 101 6.64 -7.60 -20.39
N PRO A 102 7.89 -7.93 -20.09
CA PRO A 102 8.44 -7.80 -18.74
C PRO A 102 8.48 -6.34 -18.31
N ILE A 103 8.36 -6.12 -17.01
CA ILE A 103 8.47 -4.79 -16.39
C ILE A 103 9.78 -4.73 -15.62
N LEU A 104 10.64 -3.79 -15.98
CA LEU A 104 11.81 -3.46 -15.18
C LEU A 104 11.36 -2.62 -13.98
N ARG A 105 11.53 -3.16 -12.78
CA ARG A 105 11.32 -2.42 -11.53
C ARG A 105 12.64 -1.98 -10.94
N VAL A 106 12.72 -0.70 -10.66
CA VAL A 106 13.80 -0.15 -9.84
C VAL A 106 13.42 -0.31 -8.37
N VAL A 107 14.28 -0.97 -7.61
CA VAL A 107 14.13 -1.10 -6.17
C VAL A 107 15.34 -0.45 -5.52
N SER A 108 15.15 0.62 -4.76
CA SER A 108 16.26 1.18 -3.99
C SER A 108 16.69 0.22 -2.87
N PRO A 109 17.97 0.25 -2.44
CA PRO A 109 18.46 -0.60 -1.35
C PRO A 109 17.63 -0.46 -0.06
N GLU A 110 17.13 0.74 0.21
CA GLU A 110 16.27 1.03 1.37
C GLU A 110 14.88 0.41 1.26
N THR A 111 14.50 -0.09 0.07
CA THR A 111 13.19 -0.61 -0.24
C THR A 111 13.18 -2.08 -0.65
N SER A 112 14.28 -2.80 -0.49
CA SER A 112 14.36 -4.25 -0.73
C SER A 112 13.38 -5.07 0.13
N TRP A 113 12.91 -4.52 1.23
CA TRP A 113 11.86 -5.07 2.08
C TRP A 113 10.45 -5.01 1.46
N LEU A 114 10.24 -4.25 0.38
CA LEU A 114 8.97 -4.19 -0.37
C LEU A 114 8.80 -5.37 -1.34
N ASN A 115 9.84 -6.15 -1.58
CA ASN A 115 9.76 -7.45 -2.26
C ASN A 115 9.40 -8.59 -1.32
N ALA A 116 9.37 -8.37 -0.02
CA ALA A 116 8.55 -9.18 0.83
C ALA A 116 7.11 -8.90 0.39
N ASP A 117 6.42 -9.90 -0.06
CA ASP A 117 5.03 -10.02 -0.53
C ASP A 117 3.97 -9.42 0.44
N ASP A 118 4.45 -8.67 1.38
CA ASP A 118 3.77 -7.98 2.44
C ASP A 118 3.70 -6.51 2.09
N GLY A 119 2.78 -6.17 1.18
CA GLY A 119 2.40 -4.77 0.93
C GLY A 119 1.85 -4.05 2.17
N ASN A 120 2.10 -4.61 3.33
CA ASN A 120 1.68 -4.12 4.63
C ASN A 120 2.81 -4.12 5.66
N SER A 121 4.05 -3.86 5.23
CA SER A 121 5.03 -3.40 6.20
C SER A 121 4.63 -1.99 6.62
N ASP A 122 3.79 -1.93 7.60
CA ASP A 122 3.42 -0.72 8.29
C ASP A 122 4.64 -0.23 9.06
N GLU A 123 5.61 0.39 8.34
CA GLU A 123 6.79 0.99 8.97
C GLU A 123 6.38 1.97 10.06
N THR A 124 5.20 2.54 9.89
CA THR A 124 4.60 3.43 10.87
C THR A 124 4.12 2.70 12.13
N SER A 125 3.98 1.37 12.09
CA SER A 125 3.61 0.57 13.28
C SER A 125 4.80 0.30 14.22
N HIS A 126 6.02 0.74 13.88
CA HIS A 126 7.23 0.55 14.67
C HIS A 126 7.79 1.89 15.14
N LEU A 127 7.55 2.18 16.40
CA LEU A 127 8.17 3.31 17.11
C LEU A 127 8.96 2.75 18.30
N ASN A 128 9.96 3.49 18.77
CA ASN A 128 10.71 3.11 19.98
C ASN A 128 9.84 3.11 21.26
N ARG A 129 8.55 3.36 21.13
CA ARG A 129 7.56 3.32 22.23
C ARG A 129 6.27 2.66 21.77
N ARG A 130 5.57 2.05 22.69
CA ARG A 130 4.22 1.53 22.46
C ARG A 130 3.22 2.67 22.45
N VAL A 131 2.27 2.60 21.50
CA VAL A 131 1.12 3.50 21.41
C VAL A 131 -0.12 2.62 21.38
N THR A 132 -1.11 2.91 22.24
CA THR A 132 -2.36 2.16 22.25
C THR A 132 -3.20 2.50 21.03
N LEU A 133 -4.05 1.57 20.61
CA LEU A 133 -4.90 1.72 19.46
C LEU A 133 -5.86 2.90 19.63
N ALA A 134 -6.49 3.00 20.80
CA ALA A 134 -7.42 4.07 21.13
C ALA A 134 -6.76 5.46 21.04
N THR A 135 -5.57 5.63 21.67
CA THR A 135 -4.84 6.90 21.63
C THR A 135 -4.47 7.30 20.21
N HIS A 136 -3.98 6.35 19.41
CA HIS A 136 -3.60 6.62 18.03
C HIS A 136 -4.80 7.03 17.18
N MET A 137 -5.88 6.24 17.22
CA MET A 137 -7.08 6.49 16.44
C MET A 137 -7.70 7.85 16.78
N GLU A 138 -7.77 8.22 18.06
CA GLU A 138 -8.29 9.53 18.47
C GLU A 138 -7.43 10.69 17.97
N ALA A 139 -6.10 10.57 18.05
CA ALA A 139 -5.18 11.59 17.56
C ALA A 139 -5.28 11.76 16.03
N VAL A 140 -5.41 10.66 15.29
CA VAL A 140 -5.57 10.70 13.82
C VAL A 140 -6.90 11.32 13.42
N GLY A 141 -8.00 10.95 14.12
CA GLY A 141 -9.32 11.57 13.93
C GLY A 141 -9.31 13.09 14.17
N ALA A 142 -8.73 13.52 15.29
CA ALA A 142 -8.61 14.94 15.61
C ALA A 142 -7.77 15.72 14.58
N ARG A 143 -6.69 15.11 14.08
CA ARG A 143 -5.85 15.69 13.03
C ARG A 143 -6.62 15.84 11.73
N ALA A 144 -7.34 14.82 11.30
CA ALA A 144 -8.16 14.82 10.08
C ALA A 144 -9.28 15.88 10.14
N ASP A 145 -9.98 15.96 11.28
CA ASP A 145 -11.01 17.00 11.51
C ASP A 145 -10.43 18.40 11.40
N GLY A 146 -9.26 18.65 12.01
CA GLY A 146 -8.57 19.93 11.90
C GLY A 146 -8.19 20.31 10.46
N VAL A 147 -7.78 19.33 9.64
CA VAL A 147 -7.50 19.54 8.20
C VAL A 147 -8.79 19.81 7.44
N ALA A 148 -9.81 18.97 7.63
CA ALA A 148 -11.11 19.08 6.96
C ALA A 148 -11.79 20.42 7.22
N ARG A 149 -11.74 20.92 8.46
CA ARG A 149 -12.21 22.28 8.81
C ARG A 149 -11.48 23.38 8.06
N ARG A 150 -10.13 23.34 8.02
CA ARG A 150 -9.33 24.35 7.31
C ARG A 150 -9.61 24.37 5.82
N LEU A 151 -9.94 23.22 5.24
CA LEU A 151 -10.33 23.08 3.84
C LEU A 151 -11.80 23.49 3.57
N GLY A 152 -12.58 23.79 4.62
CA GLY A 152 -13.98 24.16 4.49
C GLY A 152 -14.88 23.03 3.98
N LEU A 153 -14.57 21.78 4.30
CA LEU A 153 -15.41 20.65 3.88
C LEU A 153 -16.80 20.75 4.53
N PRO A 154 -17.89 20.47 3.78
CA PRO A 154 -19.23 20.48 4.34
C PRO A 154 -19.39 19.41 5.42
N GLU A 155 -20.25 19.68 6.40
CA GLU A 155 -20.38 18.87 7.64
C GLU A 155 -20.51 17.37 7.40
N PRO A 156 -21.39 16.86 6.50
CA PRO A 156 -21.50 15.41 6.28
C PRO A 156 -20.19 14.76 5.79
N VAL A 157 -19.43 15.47 4.93
CA VAL A 157 -18.16 14.99 4.41
C VAL A 157 -17.06 15.10 5.47
N ARG A 158 -17.04 16.19 6.24
CA ARG A 158 -16.12 16.40 7.35
C ARG A 158 -16.26 15.31 8.40
N GLN A 159 -17.49 15.03 8.83
CA GLN A 159 -17.77 13.93 9.76
C GLN A 159 -17.26 12.60 9.23
N THR A 160 -17.57 12.27 7.97
CA THR A 160 -17.13 11.03 7.33
C THR A 160 -15.61 10.89 7.30
N VAL A 161 -14.88 11.96 6.95
CA VAL A 161 -13.41 11.95 6.92
C VAL A 161 -12.82 11.80 8.32
N THR A 162 -13.41 12.45 9.31
CA THR A 162 -13.01 12.37 10.72
C THR A 162 -13.18 10.95 11.27
N ASP A 163 -14.35 10.34 11.04
CA ASP A 163 -14.64 8.99 11.48
C ASP A 163 -13.80 7.95 10.74
N ALA A 164 -13.59 8.13 9.44
CA ALA A 164 -12.69 7.27 8.68
C ALA A 164 -11.26 7.31 9.22
N ALA A 165 -10.77 8.49 9.57
CA ALA A 165 -9.46 8.69 10.17
C ALA A 165 -9.40 8.09 11.58
N ARG A 166 -10.49 8.18 12.35
CA ARG A 166 -10.60 7.60 13.69
C ARG A 166 -10.64 6.07 13.66
N TRP A 167 -11.24 5.46 12.64
CA TRP A 167 -11.45 4.00 12.59
C TRP A 167 -10.59 3.26 11.57
N HIS A 168 -9.63 3.95 10.95
CA HIS A 168 -8.79 3.36 9.89
C HIS A 168 -8.02 2.11 10.35
N ASP A 169 -7.62 2.07 11.61
CA ASP A 169 -6.78 1.04 12.21
C ASP A 169 -7.55 0.00 13.05
N LEU A 170 -8.88 0.03 13.09
CA LEU A 170 -9.70 -0.90 13.88
C LEU A 170 -9.33 -2.37 13.66
N GLY A 171 -8.98 -2.75 12.44
CA GLY A 171 -8.60 -4.13 12.12
C GLY A 171 -7.33 -4.61 12.83
N LYS A 172 -6.57 -3.73 13.46
CA LYS A 172 -5.43 -4.12 14.31
C LYS A 172 -5.84 -4.83 15.60
N VAL A 173 -7.15 -4.88 15.92
CA VAL A 173 -7.67 -5.68 17.06
C VAL A 173 -7.51 -7.19 16.86
N ASP A 174 -7.25 -7.68 15.63
CA ASP A 174 -6.96 -9.10 15.37
C ASP A 174 -5.88 -9.60 16.32
N GLN A 175 -6.16 -10.70 17.01
CA GLN A 175 -5.26 -11.24 18.06
C GLN A 175 -3.86 -11.57 17.52
N ARG A 176 -3.75 -12.01 16.27
CA ARG A 176 -2.47 -12.30 15.62
C ARG A 176 -1.73 -11.01 15.25
N PHE A 177 -2.49 -9.97 14.87
CA PHE A 177 -1.89 -8.65 14.66
C PHE A 177 -1.37 -8.09 15.98
N GLN A 178 -2.14 -8.20 17.06
CA GLN A 178 -1.69 -7.82 18.39
C GLN A 178 -0.47 -8.65 18.84
N ALA A 179 -0.51 -9.97 18.68
CA ALA A 179 0.65 -10.81 18.98
C ALA A 179 1.92 -10.34 18.26
N MET A 180 1.80 -9.94 16.97
CA MET A 180 2.92 -9.37 16.22
C MET A 180 3.44 -8.08 16.87
N LEU A 181 2.54 -7.16 17.25
CA LEU A 181 2.93 -5.88 17.89
C LEU A 181 3.55 -6.10 19.28
N PHE A 182 3.22 -7.20 19.96
CA PHE A 182 3.84 -7.64 21.21
C PHE A 182 5.10 -8.51 21.01
N GLY A 183 5.72 -8.45 19.83
CA GLY A 183 6.99 -9.15 19.55
C GLY A 183 6.82 -10.63 19.17
N GLY A 184 5.63 -11.04 18.76
CA GLY A 184 5.27 -12.42 18.41
C GLY A 184 4.75 -13.22 19.60
N ASP A 185 4.38 -12.56 20.69
CA ASP A 185 3.92 -13.20 21.93
C ASP A 185 2.39 -13.06 22.10
N PRO A 186 1.60 -14.11 21.79
CA PRO A 186 0.15 -14.06 21.88
C PRO A 186 -0.35 -13.95 23.34
N ILE A 187 0.39 -14.51 24.31
CA ILE A 187 0.00 -14.46 25.72
C ILE A 187 0.12 -13.03 26.24
N ARG A 188 1.20 -12.34 25.89
CA ARG A 188 1.38 -10.92 26.22
C ARG A 188 0.33 -10.03 25.57
N ALA A 189 -0.07 -10.35 24.35
CA ALA A 189 -1.12 -9.62 23.65
C ALA A 189 -2.49 -9.80 24.35
N GLU A 190 -2.81 -11.03 24.75
CA GLU A 190 -4.06 -11.36 25.44
C GLU A 190 -4.15 -10.77 26.85
N LEU A 191 -3.02 -10.71 27.56
CA LEU A 191 -2.94 -10.16 28.93
C LEU A 191 -2.77 -8.63 28.96
N ALA A 192 -2.71 -7.97 27.81
CA ALA A 192 -2.58 -6.53 27.74
C ALA A 192 -3.91 -5.84 28.04
N ASP A 193 -3.88 -4.77 28.85
CA ASP A 193 -5.06 -3.99 29.19
C ASP A 193 -5.72 -3.33 27.98
N GLU A 194 -4.91 -2.96 26.98
CA GLU A 194 -5.36 -2.28 25.75
C GLU A 194 -4.59 -2.77 24.52
N PRO A 195 -5.26 -2.87 23.36
CA PRO A 195 -4.60 -3.18 22.09
C PRO A 195 -3.65 -2.06 21.65
N LEU A 196 -2.60 -2.44 20.94
CA LEU A 196 -1.59 -1.52 20.41
C LEU A 196 -1.89 -1.12 18.96
N ALA A 197 -1.64 0.15 18.62
CA ALA A 197 -1.46 0.61 17.23
C ALA A 197 0.00 0.49 16.80
N LYS A 198 0.95 0.74 17.72
CA LYS A 198 2.40 0.77 17.46
C LYS A 198 3.13 -0.13 18.44
N SER A 199 4.03 -0.95 17.91
CA SER A 199 4.92 -1.78 18.73
C SER A 199 6.02 -0.93 19.37
N GLY A 200 6.57 -1.38 20.50
CA GLY A 200 7.79 -0.81 21.05
C GLY A 200 9.07 -1.35 20.40
N MET A 201 8.97 -2.06 19.28
CA MET A 201 10.13 -2.58 18.55
C MET A 201 10.87 -1.44 17.85
N PRO A 202 12.23 -1.44 17.86
CA PRO A 202 13.01 -0.41 17.22
C PRO A 202 12.71 -0.33 15.71
N PRO A 203 12.47 0.88 15.16
CA PRO A 203 12.36 1.07 13.72
C PRO A 203 13.66 0.57 13.05
N GLY A 204 13.52 -0.26 12.02
CA GLY A 204 14.66 -0.81 11.28
C GLY A 204 15.19 -2.16 11.76
N ASP A 205 14.79 -2.68 12.91
CA ASP A 205 15.10 -4.05 13.31
C ASP A 205 14.21 -5.06 12.57
N ARG A 206 14.58 -5.29 11.31
CA ARG A 206 13.85 -6.19 10.40
C ARG A 206 13.86 -7.65 10.86
N GLN A 207 14.89 -8.07 11.58
CA GLN A 207 15.01 -9.44 12.06
C GLN A 207 14.00 -9.68 13.18
N GLN A 208 13.90 -8.76 14.14
CA GLN A 208 12.93 -8.82 15.21
C GLN A 208 11.50 -8.78 14.65
N TYR A 209 11.24 -7.90 13.70
CA TYR A 209 9.93 -7.80 13.05
C TYR A 209 9.53 -9.09 12.33
N ARG A 210 10.42 -9.65 11.49
CA ARG A 210 10.14 -10.92 10.79
C ARG A 210 9.87 -12.05 11.75
N ARG A 211 10.65 -12.13 12.84
CA ARG A 211 10.45 -13.13 13.88
C ARG A 211 9.11 -12.94 14.59
N ALA A 212 8.75 -11.71 14.97
CA ALA A 212 7.48 -11.39 15.59
C ALA A 212 6.30 -11.79 14.68
N ARG A 213 6.38 -11.45 13.40
CA ARG A 213 5.37 -11.81 12.39
C ARG A 213 5.24 -13.33 12.21
N GLN A 214 6.36 -14.07 12.15
CA GLN A 214 6.32 -15.53 12.04
C GLN A 214 5.69 -16.19 13.26
N LEU A 215 5.99 -15.70 14.46
CA LEU A 215 5.46 -16.24 15.72
C LEU A 215 3.99 -15.89 15.96
N SER A 216 3.51 -14.77 15.41
CA SER A 216 2.14 -14.32 15.62
C SER A 216 1.09 -15.12 14.86
N GLY A 217 1.47 -15.91 13.86
CA GLY A 217 0.52 -16.62 12.98
C GLY A 217 -0.24 -15.71 12.01
N LEU A 218 0.17 -14.44 11.86
CA LEU A 218 -0.47 -13.51 10.95
C LEU A 218 -0.28 -13.96 9.51
N PRO A 219 -1.35 -14.12 8.68
CA PRO A 219 -1.23 -14.64 7.33
C PRO A 219 -0.41 -13.70 6.44
N ARG A 220 0.23 -14.27 5.41
CA ARG A 220 0.95 -13.45 4.41
C ARG A 220 -0.03 -12.54 3.70
N GLY A 221 0.37 -11.28 3.54
CA GLY A 221 -0.49 -10.29 2.89
C GLY A 221 -1.66 -9.82 3.76
N ALA A 222 -1.68 -10.12 5.06
CA ALA A 222 -2.69 -9.62 5.99
C ALA A 222 -2.86 -8.10 5.85
N ARG A 223 -4.12 -7.65 5.83
CA ARG A 223 -4.47 -6.25 5.56
C ARG A 223 -5.47 -5.77 6.59
N HIS A 224 -4.95 -5.09 7.61
CA HIS A 224 -5.81 -4.52 8.64
C HIS A 224 -6.79 -3.47 8.10
N GLU A 225 -6.48 -2.80 6.99
CA GLU A 225 -7.41 -1.88 6.34
C GLU A 225 -8.67 -2.57 5.80
N ALA A 226 -8.54 -3.83 5.31
CA ALA A 226 -9.69 -4.64 4.93
C ALA A 226 -10.49 -5.10 6.15
N TRP A 227 -9.81 -5.38 7.24
CA TRP A 227 -10.40 -5.78 8.51
C TRP A 227 -11.09 -4.61 9.21
N SER A 228 -10.52 -3.43 9.17
CA SER A 228 -11.15 -2.20 9.63
C SER A 228 -12.44 -1.91 8.87
N GLU A 229 -12.41 -2.09 7.55
CA GLU A 229 -13.58 -1.82 6.68
C GLU A 229 -14.76 -2.76 7.00
N VAL A 230 -14.52 -4.06 7.25
CA VAL A 230 -15.63 -4.96 7.61
C VAL A 230 -16.20 -4.64 8.98
N LEU A 231 -15.37 -4.29 9.97
CA LEU A 231 -15.85 -3.85 11.28
C LEU A 231 -16.70 -2.57 11.20
N VAL A 232 -16.28 -1.61 10.37
CA VAL A 232 -17.08 -0.39 10.11
C VAL A 232 -18.38 -0.72 9.38
N ALA A 233 -18.38 -1.72 8.48
CA ALA A 233 -19.60 -2.16 7.82
C ALA A 233 -20.61 -2.74 8.80
N GLU A 234 -20.16 -3.57 9.74
CA GLU A 234 -21.01 -4.11 10.81
C GLU A 234 -21.51 -2.98 11.74
N TYR A 235 -20.64 -2.05 12.14
CA TYR A 235 -21.05 -0.88 12.91
C TYR A 235 -22.18 -0.11 12.25
N LEU A 236 -22.06 0.17 10.95
CA LEU A 236 -23.10 0.86 10.20
C LEU A 236 -24.41 0.07 10.11
N ALA A 237 -24.36 -1.26 10.12
CA ALA A 237 -25.54 -2.13 10.11
C ALA A 237 -26.26 -2.18 11.48
N GLU A 238 -25.53 -2.03 12.58
CA GLU A 238 -26.07 -2.02 13.93
C GLU A 238 -26.66 -0.66 14.37
N LEU A 239 -26.43 0.40 13.60
CA LEU A 239 -26.98 1.72 13.92
C LEU A 239 -28.51 1.73 13.87
N THR A 240 -29.13 2.22 14.92
CA THR A 240 -30.60 2.44 14.96
C THR A 240 -31.05 3.66 14.18
N GLU A 241 -30.19 4.65 14.06
CA GLU A 241 -30.41 5.88 13.28
C GLU A 241 -29.46 5.91 12.09
N PRO A 242 -29.85 6.54 10.98
CA PRO A 242 -28.96 6.67 9.81
C PRO A 242 -27.64 7.37 10.16
N TYR A 243 -26.54 6.85 9.66
CA TYR A 243 -25.25 7.50 9.82
C TYR A 243 -25.28 8.93 9.25
N PRO A 244 -24.83 9.95 9.99
CA PRO A 244 -24.98 11.36 9.60
C PRO A 244 -24.10 11.78 8.42
N GLY A 245 -23.09 10.99 8.08
CA GLY A 245 -22.20 11.20 6.95
C GLY A 245 -22.56 10.37 5.72
N ASP A 246 -21.55 10.11 4.86
CA ASP A 246 -21.67 9.21 3.72
C ASP A 246 -21.10 7.82 4.08
N PRO A 247 -21.94 6.79 4.28
CA PRO A 247 -21.48 5.46 4.71
C PRO A 247 -20.63 4.74 3.64
N GLU A 248 -20.88 5.01 2.35
CA GLU A 248 -20.04 4.43 1.29
C GLU A 248 -18.66 5.08 1.27
N LEU A 249 -18.59 6.39 1.45
CA LEU A 249 -17.32 7.11 1.56
C LEU A 249 -16.55 6.68 2.80
N LEU A 250 -17.19 6.56 3.95
CA LEU A 250 -16.59 6.10 5.20
C LEU A 250 -15.87 4.77 4.99
N ARG A 251 -16.58 3.76 4.51
CA ARG A 251 -16.05 2.43 4.23
C ARG A 251 -14.88 2.46 3.24
N HIS A 252 -15.00 3.28 2.20
CA HIS A 252 -13.95 3.42 1.19
C HIS A 252 -12.68 4.06 1.78
N LEU A 253 -12.81 5.15 2.53
CA LEU A 253 -11.67 5.84 3.14
C LEU A 253 -10.90 4.94 4.12
N VAL A 254 -11.63 4.16 4.93
CA VAL A 254 -11.05 3.16 5.84
C VAL A 254 -10.30 2.10 5.04
N ALA A 255 -10.88 1.54 3.98
CA ALA A 255 -10.25 0.51 3.16
C ALA A 255 -9.05 1.03 2.34
N SER A 256 -9.01 2.32 2.02
CA SER A 256 -8.03 2.89 1.08
C SER A 256 -6.87 3.63 1.74
N HIS A 257 -6.82 3.75 3.07
CA HIS A 257 -5.83 4.59 3.76
C HIS A 257 -4.37 4.18 3.50
N HIS A 258 -4.11 2.92 3.13
CA HIS A 258 -2.80 2.46 2.64
C HIS A 258 -2.63 2.53 1.12
N GLY A 259 -3.60 3.11 0.40
CA GLY A 259 -3.54 3.31 -1.05
C GLY A 259 -3.98 2.08 -1.86
N HIS A 260 -4.63 1.11 -1.23
CA HIS A 260 -5.33 -0.01 -1.88
C HIS A 260 -6.82 0.28 -2.05
N ALA A 261 -7.65 -0.74 -2.36
CA ALA A 261 -9.10 -0.60 -2.59
C ALA A 261 -9.48 0.39 -3.73
N ARG A 262 -8.65 0.46 -4.76
CA ARG A 262 -8.89 1.30 -5.95
C ARG A 262 -8.81 0.48 -7.25
N PRO A 263 -9.80 -0.30 -7.60
CA PRO A 263 -11.05 -0.55 -6.88
C PRO A 263 -11.01 -1.71 -5.89
N PHE A 264 -9.98 -2.57 -5.90
CA PHE A 264 -9.96 -3.81 -5.12
C PHE A 264 -8.89 -3.80 -4.03
N LEU A 265 -9.20 -4.51 -2.94
CA LEU A 265 -8.21 -5.02 -2.00
C LEU A 265 -7.69 -6.38 -2.49
N PRO A 266 -6.37 -6.61 -2.47
CA PRO A 266 -5.84 -7.94 -2.77
C PRO A 266 -6.41 -8.98 -1.79
N PRO A 267 -6.82 -10.17 -2.25
CA PRO A 267 -7.29 -11.21 -1.37
C PRO A 267 -6.17 -11.73 -0.49
N VAL A 268 -6.52 -12.10 0.73
CA VAL A 268 -5.59 -12.72 1.69
C VAL A 268 -6.01 -14.16 1.89
N LEU A 269 -5.09 -15.08 1.64
CA LEU A 269 -5.32 -16.50 1.94
C LEU A 269 -5.10 -16.70 3.44
N ASP A 270 -6.18 -16.99 4.14
CA ASP A 270 -6.18 -17.40 5.53
C ASP A 270 -6.76 -18.82 5.63
N THR A 271 -6.13 -19.68 6.42
CA THR A 271 -6.49 -21.10 6.52
C THR A 271 -7.46 -21.40 7.65
N GLY A 272 -7.84 -20.40 8.45
CA GLY A 272 -8.73 -20.53 9.60
C GLY A 272 -10.01 -19.71 9.45
N GLU A 273 -11.06 -20.14 10.16
CA GLU A 273 -12.20 -19.27 10.44
C GLU A 273 -11.83 -18.35 11.60
N HIS A 274 -11.60 -17.09 11.31
CA HIS A 274 -11.27 -16.08 12.30
C HIS A 274 -12.35 -14.99 12.31
N THR A 275 -12.70 -14.56 13.50
CA THR A 275 -13.61 -13.43 13.72
C THR A 275 -12.85 -12.26 14.31
N LEU A 276 -13.26 -11.06 13.92
CA LEU A 276 -12.83 -9.81 14.52
C LEU A 276 -13.90 -9.32 15.46
N GLU A 277 -13.50 -8.85 16.62
CA GLU A 277 -14.39 -8.22 17.60
C GLU A 277 -13.83 -6.85 17.99
N ALA A 278 -14.68 -5.84 17.96
CA ALA A 278 -14.31 -4.48 18.36
C ALA A 278 -15.51 -3.79 19.04
N VAL A 279 -15.20 -2.72 19.76
CA VAL A 279 -16.22 -1.78 20.25
C VAL A 279 -16.01 -0.46 19.51
N VAL A 280 -17.03 -0.02 18.80
CA VAL A 280 -17.04 1.22 18.01
C VAL A 280 -18.13 2.12 18.56
N ASP A 281 -17.77 3.24 19.14
CA ASP A 281 -18.68 4.20 19.78
C ASP A 281 -19.71 3.53 20.73
N GLY A 282 -19.23 2.55 21.50
CA GLY A 282 -20.05 1.80 22.48
C GLY A 282 -20.88 0.65 21.89
N ILE A 283 -20.85 0.42 20.59
CA ILE A 283 -21.50 -0.70 19.90
C ILE A 283 -20.46 -1.82 19.72
N GLN A 284 -20.78 -3.01 20.23
CA GLN A 284 -19.99 -4.20 19.99
C GLN A 284 -20.27 -4.71 18.58
N VAL A 285 -19.22 -4.90 17.79
CA VAL A 285 -19.29 -5.40 16.43
C VAL A 285 -18.44 -6.64 16.28
N VAL A 286 -18.94 -7.60 15.51
CA VAL A 286 -18.26 -8.87 15.21
C VAL A 286 -18.35 -9.14 13.73
N SER A 287 -17.25 -9.43 13.09
CA SER A 287 -17.21 -9.75 11.65
C SER A 287 -16.27 -10.90 11.33
N ALA A 288 -16.62 -11.67 10.32
CA ALA A 288 -15.69 -12.63 9.73
C ALA A 288 -14.63 -11.90 8.91
N LEU A 289 -13.43 -12.48 8.83
CA LEU A 289 -12.37 -11.94 7.98
C LEU A 289 -12.71 -12.07 6.49
N PRO A 290 -12.50 -11.02 5.68
CA PRO A 290 -12.72 -11.11 4.25
C PRO A 290 -11.60 -11.94 3.58
N THR A 291 -11.98 -13.04 2.95
CA THR A 291 -11.06 -13.99 2.30
C THR A 291 -11.06 -13.89 0.78
N SER A 292 -11.93 -13.06 0.20
CA SER A 292 -12.10 -12.96 -1.26
C SER A 292 -12.24 -11.51 -1.73
N VAL A 293 -11.99 -11.30 -3.02
CA VAL A 293 -12.27 -10.02 -3.69
C VAL A 293 -13.78 -9.81 -3.76
N ARG A 294 -14.25 -8.64 -3.33
CA ARG A 294 -15.66 -8.27 -3.37
C ARG A 294 -15.92 -7.31 -4.53
N LEU A 295 -16.77 -7.71 -5.48
CA LEU A 295 -17.17 -6.86 -6.61
C LEU A 295 -17.88 -5.57 -6.14
N SER A 296 -18.60 -5.63 -5.02
CA SER A 296 -19.25 -4.47 -4.39
C SER A 296 -18.26 -3.33 -4.06
N ASP A 297 -16.98 -3.64 -3.82
CA ASP A 297 -15.95 -2.61 -3.56
C ASP A 297 -15.64 -1.82 -4.83
N ALA A 298 -15.60 -2.48 -6.00
CA ALA A 298 -15.41 -1.80 -7.28
C ALA A 298 -16.63 -0.93 -7.66
N GLU A 299 -17.82 -1.41 -7.39
CA GLU A 299 -19.05 -0.65 -7.63
C GLU A 299 -19.10 0.58 -6.71
N ARG A 300 -18.76 0.41 -5.42
CA ARG A 300 -18.64 1.53 -4.46
C ARG A 300 -17.63 2.57 -4.94
N PHE A 301 -16.44 2.15 -5.33
CA PHE A 301 -15.41 3.04 -5.88
C PHE A 301 -15.89 3.81 -7.12
N SER A 302 -16.63 3.14 -8.01
CA SER A 302 -17.22 3.77 -9.20
C SER A 302 -18.27 4.84 -8.83
N ARG A 303 -19.19 4.52 -7.89
CA ARG A 303 -20.20 5.47 -7.41
C ARG A 303 -19.59 6.68 -6.73
N LEU A 304 -18.54 6.47 -5.90
CA LEU A 304 -17.83 7.56 -5.23
C LEU A 304 -17.07 8.46 -6.21
N ASN A 305 -16.44 7.89 -7.25
CA ASN A 305 -15.85 8.70 -8.32
C ASN A 305 -16.90 9.53 -9.08
N ALA A 306 -18.08 9.00 -9.30
CA ALA A 306 -19.18 9.75 -9.93
C ALA A 306 -19.69 10.89 -9.02
N ARG A 307 -19.74 10.67 -7.68
CA ARG A 307 -20.23 11.63 -6.69
C ARG A 307 -19.23 12.74 -6.37
N TYR A 308 -17.97 12.39 -6.10
CA TYR A 308 -16.93 13.32 -5.63
C TYR A 308 -15.95 13.75 -6.71
N GLY A 309 -15.98 13.11 -7.88
CA GLY A 309 -14.94 13.24 -8.89
C GLY A 309 -13.63 12.55 -8.48
N ARG A 310 -12.78 12.25 -9.45
CA ARG A 310 -11.49 11.55 -9.20
C ARG A 310 -10.57 12.32 -8.25
N TRP A 311 -10.46 13.62 -8.44
CA TRP A 311 -9.61 14.49 -7.64
C TRP A 311 -10.20 14.79 -6.27
N GLY A 312 -11.52 14.92 -6.17
CA GLY A 312 -12.21 15.09 -4.89
C GLY A 312 -12.05 13.84 -4.02
N LEU A 313 -12.30 12.65 -4.56
CA LEU A 313 -12.10 11.40 -3.82
C LEU A 313 -10.64 11.23 -3.40
N ALA A 314 -9.68 11.48 -4.30
CA ALA A 314 -8.27 11.41 -3.98
C ALA A 314 -7.83 12.41 -2.88
N LEU A 315 -8.43 13.61 -2.83
CA LEU A 315 -8.20 14.57 -1.76
C LEU A 315 -8.70 14.04 -0.41
N LEU A 316 -9.91 13.47 -0.38
CA LEU A 316 -10.47 12.91 0.86
C LEU A 316 -9.63 11.75 1.40
N GLU A 317 -9.18 10.85 0.52
CA GLU A 317 -8.24 9.79 0.87
C GLU A 317 -6.90 10.34 1.39
N ALA A 318 -6.38 11.39 0.75
CA ALA A 318 -5.13 12.03 1.16
C ALA A 318 -5.23 12.65 2.55
N ILE A 319 -6.38 13.21 2.94
CA ILE A 319 -6.58 13.78 4.28
C ILE A 319 -6.40 12.70 5.34
N VAL A 320 -7.07 11.55 5.22
CA VAL A 320 -6.96 10.43 6.17
C VAL A 320 -5.50 9.95 6.24
N ARG A 321 -4.89 9.68 5.09
CA ARG A 321 -3.52 9.21 5.03
C ARG A 321 -2.50 10.18 5.61
N CYS A 322 -2.59 11.47 5.27
CA CYS A 322 -1.67 12.48 5.79
C CYS A 322 -1.86 12.69 7.29
N ALA A 323 -3.09 12.58 7.80
CA ALA A 323 -3.36 12.66 9.23
C ALA A 323 -2.65 11.51 9.97
N ASP A 324 -2.81 10.26 9.51
CA ASP A 324 -2.11 9.11 10.10
C ASP A 324 -0.59 9.26 10.02
N MET A 325 -0.03 9.59 8.84
CA MET A 325 1.41 9.78 8.68
C MET A 325 1.97 10.87 9.60
N THR A 326 1.24 11.97 9.77
CA THR A 326 1.68 13.07 10.64
C THR A 326 1.68 12.65 12.11
N VAL A 327 0.58 12.08 12.60
CA VAL A 327 0.48 11.57 13.97
C VAL A 327 1.52 10.49 14.24
N SER A 328 1.72 9.57 13.30
CA SER A 328 2.76 8.55 13.39
C SER A 328 4.17 9.12 13.47
N SER A 329 4.47 10.20 12.75
CA SER A 329 5.79 10.86 12.79
C SER A 329 6.01 11.68 14.06
N GLU A 330 4.96 12.26 14.63
CA GLU A 330 4.99 12.99 15.90
C GLU A 330 5.10 12.06 17.11
N GLY A 331 4.88 10.77 16.91
CA GLY A 331 5.00 9.74 17.93
C GLY A 331 3.85 9.76 18.95
N SER A 332 2.68 10.20 18.52
CA SER A 332 1.45 10.21 19.36
C SER A 332 0.61 8.97 19.10
#